data_a5a8ccf71e0d923710753bb5840793b9
#
_entry.id   a5a8ccf71e0d923710753bb5840793b9
#
_cell.length_a   1.000
_cell.length_b   1.000
_cell.length_c   1.000
_cell.angle_alpha   90.00
_cell.angle_beta   90.00
_cell.angle_gamma   90.00
#
_symmetry.space_group_name_H-M   'P 1'
#
loop_
_entity.id
_entity.type
_entity.pdbx_description
1 polymer ?
#
loop_
_entity_poly.entity_id
_entity_poly.type
_entity_poly.pdbx_seq_one_letter_code
_entity_poly.pdbx_strand_id
1 'polypeptide(L)'
;AGRVVYQDLVKINRACRDDSILKNPEIVKAFEYAKSNGVSVHLMGLVSDGGVHSSLDHLLKLTDIADKYGIERTYVHCFMDGRDTDPYSGKGFIERLEKHMRERSTGVVASIVGRYYAMDRDKRWERVKVAYDLLVEGKGEHSSDMALAMQKSYDEGVTDEFVKPVVRIDEDGNPIGMIRPNDVVIFFNYRNDRAKELTI
;
A
#
# COMPACT_ATOMS: atom_id res chain seq x y z
N ALA A 1 -22.21 27.97 15.97
CA ALA A 1 -22.79 26.67 15.65
C ALA A 1 -23.16 26.65 14.16
N GLY A 2 -23.13 25.50 13.50
CA GLY A 2 -23.51 25.39 12.08
C GLY A 2 -22.36 25.30 11.07
N ARG A 3 -21.10 25.26 11.49
CA ARG A 3 -19.98 25.01 10.58
C ARG A 3 -19.84 23.51 10.31
N VAL A 4 -19.95 23.12 9.05
CA VAL A 4 -19.68 21.73 8.63
C VAL A 4 -18.19 21.47 8.71
N VAL A 5 -17.80 20.47 9.51
CA VAL A 5 -16.41 19.97 9.56
C VAL A 5 -16.37 18.63 8.83
N TYR A 6 -15.61 18.57 7.75
CA TYR A 6 -15.45 17.34 6.98
C TYR A 6 -14.41 16.43 7.62
N GLN A 7 -14.71 15.13 7.66
CA GLN A 7 -13.75 14.10 8.05
C GLN A 7 -12.63 13.98 7.01
N ASP A 8 -11.49 13.41 7.39
CA ASP A 8 -10.31 13.33 6.54
C ASP A 8 -10.57 12.54 5.25
N LEU A 9 -11.33 11.44 5.31
CA LEU A 9 -11.77 10.72 4.10
C LEU A 9 -12.41 11.67 3.08
N VAL A 10 -13.34 12.52 3.51
CA VAL A 10 -14.06 13.44 2.61
C VAL A 10 -13.14 14.53 2.07
N LYS A 11 -12.21 15.05 2.91
CA LYS A 11 -11.23 16.06 2.48
C LYS A 11 -10.31 15.50 1.39
N ILE A 12 -9.77 14.28 1.62
CA ILE A 12 -8.85 13.64 0.66
C ILE A 12 -9.60 13.24 -0.61
N ASN A 13 -10.83 12.68 -0.50
CA ASN A 13 -11.66 12.39 -1.67
C ASN A 13 -11.87 13.62 -2.56
N ARG A 14 -12.11 14.80 -1.97
CA ARG A 14 -12.22 16.05 -2.71
C ARG A 14 -10.91 16.43 -3.36
N ALA A 15 -9.82 16.39 -2.60
CA ALA A 15 -8.49 16.73 -3.11
C ALA A 15 -8.03 15.80 -4.25
N CYS A 16 -8.41 14.52 -4.21
CA CYS A 16 -8.16 13.59 -5.31
C CYS A 16 -9.03 13.89 -6.54
N ARG A 17 -10.29 14.32 -6.33
CA ARG A 17 -11.25 14.59 -7.41
C ARG A 17 -10.96 15.89 -8.15
N ASP A 18 -10.59 16.95 -7.43
CA ASP A 18 -10.30 18.28 -7.99
C ASP A 18 -8.82 18.53 -8.27
N ASP A 19 -8.01 17.47 -8.15
CA ASP A 19 -6.56 17.50 -8.33
C ASP A 19 -5.79 18.44 -7.38
N SER A 20 -6.42 18.97 -6.33
CA SER A 20 -5.72 19.82 -5.36
C SER A 20 -4.68 19.04 -4.53
N ILE A 21 -4.79 17.72 -4.46
CA ILE A 21 -3.76 16.86 -3.86
C ILE A 21 -2.40 17.02 -4.53
N LEU A 22 -2.35 17.34 -5.83
CA LEU A 22 -1.13 17.63 -6.58
C LEU A 22 -0.43 18.93 -6.13
N LYS A 23 -1.11 19.77 -5.35
CA LYS A 23 -0.58 21.00 -4.76
C LYS A 23 -0.21 20.83 -3.29
N ASN A 24 -0.43 19.64 -2.71
CA ASN A 24 -0.04 19.38 -1.33
C ASN A 24 1.49 19.39 -1.23
N PRO A 25 2.07 20.27 -0.38
CA PRO A 25 3.52 20.48 -0.34
C PRO A 25 4.31 19.22 0.04
N GLU A 26 3.76 18.36 0.90
CA GLU A 26 4.44 17.12 1.30
C GLU A 26 4.42 16.08 0.16
N ILE A 27 3.33 15.99 -0.58
CA ILE A 27 3.24 15.13 -1.78
C ILE A 27 4.21 15.61 -2.85
N VAL A 28 4.20 16.91 -3.16
CA VAL A 28 5.11 17.50 -4.13
C VAL A 28 6.56 17.25 -3.74
N LYS A 29 6.94 17.58 -2.50
CA LYS A 29 8.29 17.36 -1.97
C LYS A 29 8.74 15.91 -2.07
N ALA A 30 7.88 14.95 -1.72
CA ALA A 30 8.19 13.53 -1.77
C ALA A 30 8.50 13.06 -3.20
N PHE A 31 7.65 13.39 -4.17
CA PHE A 31 7.84 12.97 -5.56
C PHE A 31 8.97 13.73 -6.26
N GLU A 32 9.16 15.03 -5.98
CA GLU A 32 10.30 15.78 -6.48
C GLU A 32 11.62 15.25 -5.95
N TYR A 33 11.69 14.91 -4.66
CA TYR A 33 12.86 14.28 -4.08
C TYR A 33 13.17 12.93 -4.75
N ALA A 34 12.17 12.06 -4.89
CA ALA A 34 12.36 10.76 -5.53
C ALA A 34 12.90 10.90 -6.97
N LYS A 35 12.28 11.80 -7.76
CA LYS A 35 12.70 12.08 -9.13
C LYS A 35 14.11 12.63 -9.21
N SER A 36 14.44 13.64 -8.39
CA SER A 36 15.73 14.32 -8.43
C SER A 36 16.89 13.44 -7.98
N ASN A 37 16.63 12.47 -7.11
CA ASN A 37 17.65 11.56 -6.58
C ASN A 37 17.63 10.17 -7.26
N GLY A 38 16.68 9.89 -8.16
CA GLY A 38 16.55 8.61 -8.83
C GLY A 38 16.29 7.45 -7.87
N VAL A 39 15.59 7.70 -6.75
CA VAL A 39 15.24 6.70 -5.74
C VAL A 39 13.83 6.16 -5.94
N SER A 40 13.53 5.02 -5.30
CA SER A 40 12.22 4.40 -5.40
C SER A 40 11.17 5.14 -4.57
N VAL A 41 9.91 5.02 -5.00
CA VAL A 41 8.74 5.43 -4.22
C VAL A 41 7.99 4.18 -3.77
N HIS A 42 7.79 4.06 -2.47
CA HIS A 42 7.02 3.00 -1.84
C HIS A 42 5.70 3.54 -1.32
N LEU A 43 4.59 2.99 -1.80
CA LEU A 43 3.25 3.29 -1.32
C LEU A 43 2.81 2.12 -0.44
N MET A 44 2.60 2.35 0.85
CA MET A 44 2.17 1.27 1.75
C MET A 44 0.92 1.65 2.54
N GLY A 45 0.09 0.68 2.83
CA GLY A 45 -1.13 0.88 3.61
C GLY A 45 -2.22 -0.15 3.34
N LEU A 46 -3.37 0.06 3.97
CA LEU A 46 -4.51 -0.84 3.87
C LEU A 46 -5.20 -0.70 2.51
N VAL A 47 -5.25 -1.81 1.76
CA VAL A 47 -5.85 -1.84 0.42
C VAL A 47 -7.27 -2.39 0.50
N SER A 48 -8.22 -1.48 0.61
CA SER A 48 -9.65 -1.80 0.62
C SER A 48 -10.50 -0.56 0.29
N ASP A 49 -11.80 -0.73 0.14
CA ASP A 49 -12.79 0.33 -0.03
C ASP A 49 -13.62 0.60 1.23
N GLY A 50 -13.27 -0.02 2.36
CA GLY A 50 -13.98 0.11 3.64
C GLY A 50 -14.02 1.52 4.21
N GLY A 51 -13.10 2.40 3.82
CA GLY A 51 -13.12 3.82 4.16
C GLY A 51 -12.89 4.14 5.65
N VAL A 52 -12.33 3.22 6.43
CA VAL A 52 -12.06 3.39 7.86
C VAL A 52 -10.65 3.90 8.12
N HIS A 53 -9.64 3.32 7.49
CA HIS A 53 -8.22 3.66 7.67
C HIS A 53 -7.61 4.30 6.43
N SER A 54 -8.09 3.90 5.27
CA SER A 54 -7.57 4.24 3.95
C SER A 54 -8.67 4.16 2.90
N SER A 55 -8.33 4.43 1.65
CA SER A 55 -9.19 4.20 0.50
C SER A 55 -8.35 3.76 -0.69
N LEU A 56 -8.78 2.71 -1.39
CA LEU A 56 -8.15 2.25 -2.62
C LEU A 56 -8.08 3.38 -3.67
N ASP A 57 -9.11 4.23 -3.76
CA ASP A 57 -9.12 5.36 -4.71
C ASP A 57 -8.00 6.38 -4.42
N HIS A 58 -7.61 6.56 -3.15
CA HIS A 58 -6.46 7.39 -2.80
C HIS A 58 -5.15 6.77 -3.27
N LEU A 59 -5.00 5.44 -3.11
CA LEU A 59 -3.83 4.71 -3.61
C LEU A 59 -3.74 4.81 -5.14
N LEU A 60 -4.84 4.58 -5.87
CA LEU A 60 -4.87 4.73 -7.32
C LEU A 60 -4.45 6.15 -7.75
N LYS A 61 -4.90 7.18 -7.02
CA LYS A 61 -4.48 8.55 -7.27
C LYS A 61 -2.99 8.77 -7.02
N LEU A 62 -2.41 8.15 -6.00
CA LEU A 62 -0.96 8.24 -5.74
C LEU A 62 -0.14 7.55 -6.83
N THR A 63 -0.61 6.43 -7.40
CA THR A 63 0.04 5.81 -8.56
C THR A 63 -0.04 6.68 -9.80
N ASP A 64 -1.17 7.39 -10.04
CA ASP A 64 -1.30 8.37 -11.11
C ASP A 64 -0.33 9.56 -10.93
N ILE A 65 -0.08 9.96 -9.68
CA ILE A 65 0.90 11.01 -9.38
C ILE A 65 2.32 10.52 -9.68
N ALA A 66 2.67 9.29 -9.30
CA ALA A 66 3.97 8.69 -9.59
C ALA A 66 4.24 8.66 -11.10
N ASP A 67 3.25 8.22 -11.90
CA ASP A 67 3.30 8.25 -13.35
C ASP A 67 3.54 9.67 -13.89
N LYS A 68 2.75 10.64 -13.42
CA LYS A 68 2.88 12.04 -13.83
C LYS A 68 4.26 12.64 -13.54
N TYR A 69 4.90 12.24 -12.45
CA TYR A 69 6.28 12.65 -12.11
C TYR A 69 7.34 11.86 -12.88
N GLY A 70 6.94 10.77 -13.57
CA GLY A 70 7.86 9.89 -14.29
C GLY A 70 8.77 9.10 -13.33
N ILE A 71 8.21 8.62 -12.23
CA ILE A 71 8.96 7.79 -11.28
C ILE A 71 9.12 6.38 -11.86
N GLU A 72 10.34 5.99 -12.15
CA GLU A 72 10.66 4.70 -12.77
C GLU A 72 10.37 3.50 -11.86
N ARG A 73 10.59 3.65 -10.54
CA ARG A 73 10.41 2.58 -9.56
C ARG A 73 9.38 2.98 -8.52
N THR A 74 8.15 2.55 -8.76
CA THR A 74 7.03 2.71 -7.82
C THR A 74 6.60 1.32 -7.34
N TYR A 75 6.69 1.08 -6.05
CA TYR A 75 6.34 -0.18 -5.40
C TYR A 75 5.14 0.00 -4.47
N VAL A 76 4.17 -0.91 -4.55
CA VAL A 76 3.01 -0.89 -3.65
C VAL A 76 3.09 -2.08 -2.69
N HIS A 77 3.01 -1.78 -1.40
CA HIS A 77 2.95 -2.77 -0.33
C HIS A 77 1.53 -2.80 0.24
N CYS A 78 0.80 -3.86 -0.06
CA CYS A 78 -0.62 -3.97 0.23
C CYS A 78 -0.84 -4.65 1.58
N PHE A 79 -1.45 -3.93 2.53
CA PHE A 79 -1.98 -4.55 3.75
C PHE A 79 -3.42 -4.96 3.47
N MET A 80 -3.75 -6.24 3.71
CA MET A 80 -5.06 -6.80 3.38
C MET A 80 -6.02 -6.62 4.56
N ASP A 81 -7.29 -6.29 4.26
CA ASP A 81 -8.27 -5.84 5.25
C ASP A 81 -9.01 -7.01 5.94
N GLY A 82 -10.13 -7.43 5.41
CA GLY A 82 -10.97 -8.51 5.95
C GLY A 82 -11.67 -8.22 7.29
N ARG A 83 -11.62 -6.96 7.79
CA ARG A 83 -12.34 -6.49 8.99
C ARG A 83 -13.35 -5.41 8.68
N ASP A 84 -12.95 -4.45 7.87
CA ASP A 84 -13.78 -3.33 7.46
C ASP A 84 -14.45 -3.61 6.10
N THR A 85 -14.08 -4.73 5.47
CA THR A 85 -14.64 -5.29 4.23
C THR A 85 -14.82 -6.80 4.34
N ASP A 86 -15.45 -7.41 3.33
CA ASP A 86 -15.60 -8.87 3.26
C ASP A 86 -14.23 -9.57 3.37
N PRO A 87 -14.13 -10.66 4.17
CA PRO A 87 -12.86 -11.36 4.42
C PRO A 87 -12.18 -11.98 3.20
N TYR A 88 -12.87 -12.07 2.07
CA TYR A 88 -12.38 -12.66 0.82
C TYR A 88 -12.39 -11.67 -0.35
N SER A 89 -12.46 -10.36 -0.09
CA SER A 89 -12.52 -9.31 -1.11
C SER A 89 -11.15 -8.84 -1.61
N GLY A 90 -10.09 -9.12 -0.88
CA GLY A 90 -8.74 -8.59 -1.11
C GLY A 90 -8.17 -8.93 -2.48
N LYS A 91 -8.42 -10.15 -3.00
CA LYS A 91 -8.00 -10.53 -4.36
C LYS A 91 -8.54 -9.55 -5.41
N GLY A 92 -9.84 -9.19 -5.31
CA GLY A 92 -10.45 -8.24 -6.25
C GLY A 92 -9.83 -6.83 -6.16
N PHE A 93 -9.42 -6.40 -4.98
CA PHE A 93 -8.70 -5.13 -4.82
C PHE A 93 -7.30 -5.17 -5.44
N ILE A 94 -6.56 -6.27 -5.29
CA ILE A 94 -5.26 -6.47 -5.94
C ILE A 94 -5.41 -6.46 -7.47
N GLU A 95 -6.36 -7.20 -8.02
CA GLU A 95 -6.64 -7.24 -9.46
C GLU A 95 -6.99 -5.85 -10.01
N ARG A 96 -7.83 -5.08 -9.30
CA ARG A 96 -8.19 -3.70 -9.67
C ARG A 96 -6.96 -2.78 -9.66
N LEU A 97 -6.13 -2.86 -8.63
CA LEU A 97 -4.90 -2.07 -8.51
C LEU A 97 -3.90 -2.40 -9.61
N GLU A 98 -3.61 -3.67 -9.82
CA GLU A 98 -2.67 -4.11 -10.87
C GLU A 98 -3.15 -3.76 -12.27
N LYS A 99 -4.46 -3.88 -12.54
CA LYS A 99 -5.05 -3.43 -13.81
C LYS A 99 -4.81 -1.93 -14.02
N HIS A 100 -5.10 -1.12 -13.00
CA HIS A 100 -4.91 0.34 -13.06
C HIS A 100 -3.44 0.72 -13.33
N MET A 101 -2.50 0.07 -12.66
CA MET A 101 -1.06 0.32 -12.85
C MET A 101 -0.57 -0.13 -14.24
N ARG A 102 -1.05 -1.29 -14.74
CA ARG A 102 -0.72 -1.76 -16.09
C ARG A 102 -1.21 -0.80 -17.18
N GLU A 103 -2.44 -0.28 -17.07
CA GLU A 103 -3.01 0.67 -18.02
C GLU A 103 -2.20 1.96 -18.14
N ARG A 104 -1.42 2.29 -17.10
CA ARG A 104 -0.55 3.48 -17.02
C ARG A 104 0.93 3.17 -17.16
N SER A 105 1.27 1.90 -17.31
CA SER A 105 2.67 1.43 -17.34
C SER A 105 3.50 1.95 -16.16
N THR A 106 2.87 2.02 -14.95
CA THR A 106 3.49 2.56 -13.75
C THR A 106 3.30 1.64 -12.55
N GLY A 107 4.38 1.41 -11.80
CA GLY A 107 4.36 0.72 -10.53
C GLY A 107 4.09 -0.78 -10.60
N VAL A 108 4.27 -1.43 -9.49
CA VAL A 108 4.03 -2.86 -9.30
C VAL A 108 3.64 -3.15 -7.84
N VAL A 109 2.73 -4.11 -7.62
CA VAL A 109 2.49 -4.64 -6.27
C VAL A 109 3.69 -5.48 -5.87
N ALA A 110 4.49 -4.99 -4.93
CA ALA A 110 5.74 -5.61 -4.50
C ALA A 110 5.53 -6.61 -3.34
N SER A 111 4.54 -6.38 -2.49
CA SER A 111 4.24 -7.30 -1.40
C SER A 111 2.79 -7.22 -0.93
N ILE A 112 2.32 -8.31 -0.33
CA ILE A 112 1.04 -8.38 0.38
C ILE A 112 1.24 -9.00 1.76
N VAL A 113 0.48 -8.52 2.75
CA VAL A 113 0.44 -9.08 4.10
C VAL A 113 -0.86 -8.68 4.79
N GLY A 114 -1.43 -9.54 5.62
CA GLY A 114 -2.65 -9.22 6.36
C GLY A 114 -2.43 -8.10 7.39
N ARG A 115 -3.46 -7.30 7.62
CA ARG A 115 -3.44 -6.21 8.62
C ARG A 115 -3.17 -6.70 10.05
N TYR A 116 -3.42 -7.97 10.32
CA TYR A 116 -3.07 -8.61 11.58
C TYR A 116 -1.61 -8.43 11.94
N TYR A 117 -0.71 -8.43 10.96
CA TYR A 117 0.73 -8.22 11.11
C TYR A 117 1.11 -6.74 10.97
N ALA A 118 0.67 -6.10 9.89
CA ALA A 118 1.14 -4.77 9.50
C ALA A 118 0.47 -3.61 10.24
N MET A 119 -0.66 -3.86 10.90
CA MET A 119 -1.47 -2.81 11.52
C MET A 119 -1.80 -3.13 12.98
N ASP A 120 -0.86 -3.72 13.70
CA ASP A 120 -0.97 -3.86 15.16
C ASP A 120 -0.97 -2.48 15.84
N ARG A 121 -1.58 -2.38 17.02
CA ARG A 121 -1.59 -1.18 17.87
C ARG A 121 -1.51 -1.51 19.35
N ASP A 122 -1.25 -2.78 19.64
CA ASP A 122 -1.27 -3.34 20.99
C ASP A 122 0.14 -3.78 21.44
N LYS A 123 1.18 -3.26 20.74
CA LYS A 123 2.60 -3.51 21.00
C LYS A 123 3.00 -4.99 20.88
N ARG A 124 2.35 -5.71 19.97
CA ARG A 124 2.72 -7.08 19.64
C ARG A 124 3.84 -7.06 18.59
N TRP A 125 5.02 -6.71 19.05
CA TRP A 125 6.19 -6.47 18.20
C TRP A 125 6.57 -7.67 17.33
N GLU A 126 6.29 -8.88 17.78
CA GLU A 126 6.47 -10.11 17.00
C GLU A 126 5.63 -10.11 15.70
N ARG A 127 4.44 -9.49 15.70
CA ARG A 127 3.60 -9.35 14.50
C ARG A 127 4.12 -8.25 13.61
N VAL A 128 4.41 -7.09 14.20
CA VAL A 128 4.96 -5.92 13.49
C VAL A 128 6.25 -6.30 12.78
N LYS A 129 7.11 -7.07 13.45
CA LYS A 129 8.39 -7.56 12.88
C LYS A 129 8.18 -8.40 11.63
N VAL A 130 7.15 -9.21 11.55
CA VAL A 130 6.83 -10.02 10.34
C VAL A 130 6.58 -9.10 9.14
N ALA A 131 5.79 -8.05 9.32
CA ALA A 131 5.54 -7.07 8.25
C ALA A 131 6.77 -6.24 7.94
N TYR A 132 7.53 -5.83 8.94
CA TYR A 132 8.78 -5.07 8.76
C TYR A 132 9.82 -5.87 7.96
N ASP A 133 10.06 -7.13 8.34
CA ASP A 133 11.02 -8.01 7.65
C ASP A 133 10.60 -8.25 6.19
N LEU A 134 9.29 -8.32 5.90
CA LEU A 134 8.79 -8.38 4.53
C LEU A 134 9.18 -7.12 3.74
N LEU A 135 8.96 -5.94 4.31
CA LEU A 135 9.17 -4.66 3.62
C LEU A 135 10.65 -4.35 3.37
N VAL A 136 11.53 -4.72 4.30
CA VAL A 136 12.95 -4.33 4.29
C VAL A 136 13.87 -5.46 3.79
N GLU A 137 13.54 -6.71 4.12
CA GLU A 137 14.38 -7.87 3.80
C GLU A 137 13.76 -8.80 2.74
N GLY A 138 12.49 -8.56 2.34
CA GLY A 138 11.79 -9.43 1.39
C GLY A 138 11.45 -10.80 1.97
N LYS A 139 11.34 -10.93 3.30
CA LYS A 139 11.00 -12.20 3.95
C LYS A 139 9.52 -12.50 3.79
N GLY A 140 9.20 -13.51 2.99
CA GLY A 140 7.84 -13.96 2.74
C GLY A 140 7.80 -15.10 1.74
N GLU A 141 6.60 -15.58 1.44
CA GLU A 141 6.40 -16.51 0.33
C GLU A 141 6.66 -15.78 -0.98
N HIS A 142 7.35 -16.42 -1.91
CA HIS A 142 7.67 -15.84 -3.21
C HIS A 142 6.52 -16.06 -4.20
N SER A 143 6.12 -15.01 -4.91
CA SER A 143 5.13 -15.10 -5.98
C SER A 143 5.43 -14.10 -7.09
N SER A 144 5.25 -14.51 -8.33
CA SER A 144 5.24 -13.62 -9.50
C SER A 144 3.84 -13.04 -9.77
N ASP A 145 2.77 -13.61 -9.16
CA ASP A 145 1.38 -13.21 -9.34
C ASP A 145 0.71 -13.01 -7.97
N MET A 146 0.41 -11.75 -7.63
CA MET A 146 -0.15 -11.41 -6.33
C MET A 146 -1.63 -11.78 -6.18
N ALA A 147 -2.41 -11.75 -7.27
CA ALA A 147 -3.80 -12.19 -7.24
C ALA A 147 -3.89 -13.72 -7.04
N LEU A 148 -2.98 -14.47 -7.66
CA LEU A 148 -2.88 -15.92 -7.46
C LEU A 148 -2.44 -16.26 -6.02
N ALA A 149 -1.51 -15.49 -5.46
CA ALA A 149 -1.09 -15.66 -4.06
C ALA A 149 -2.25 -15.45 -3.08
N MET A 150 -3.11 -14.46 -3.35
CA MET A 150 -4.35 -14.26 -2.57
C MET A 150 -5.30 -15.44 -2.70
N GLN A 151 -5.50 -15.98 -3.92
CA GLN A 151 -6.34 -17.15 -4.13
C GLN A 151 -5.82 -18.36 -3.35
N LYS A 152 -4.51 -18.61 -3.40
CA LYS A 152 -3.87 -19.69 -2.65
C LYS A 152 -4.12 -19.57 -1.14
N SER A 153 -4.00 -18.33 -0.59
CA SER A 153 -4.33 -18.07 0.81
C SER A 153 -5.77 -18.46 1.15
N TYR A 154 -6.73 -18.13 0.28
CA TYR A 154 -8.13 -18.51 0.46
C TYR A 154 -8.37 -20.02 0.38
N ASP A 155 -7.70 -20.69 -0.54
CA ASP A 155 -7.78 -22.15 -0.71
C ASP A 155 -7.24 -22.89 0.55
N GLU A 156 -6.31 -22.26 1.26
CA GLU A 156 -5.77 -22.71 2.55
C GLU A 156 -6.64 -22.28 3.75
N GLY A 157 -7.78 -21.62 3.52
CA GLY A 157 -8.70 -21.15 4.56
C GLY A 157 -8.21 -19.90 5.31
N VAL A 158 -7.22 -19.18 4.77
CA VAL A 158 -6.68 -17.94 5.37
C VAL A 158 -7.34 -16.74 4.70
N THR A 159 -8.05 -15.93 5.49
CA THR A 159 -8.73 -14.72 5.03
C THR A 159 -7.80 -13.52 4.94
N ASP A 160 -8.27 -12.43 4.32
CA ASP A 160 -7.52 -11.19 4.08
C ASP A 160 -6.77 -10.69 5.32
N GLU A 161 -7.44 -10.63 6.47
CA GLU A 161 -6.84 -10.13 7.72
C GLU A 161 -5.55 -10.87 8.11
N PHE A 162 -5.49 -12.16 7.81
CA PHE A 162 -4.45 -13.08 8.28
C PHE A 162 -3.50 -13.55 7.18
N VAL A 163 -3.58 -12.99 5.98
CA VAL A 163 -2.67 -13.32 4.87
C VAL A 163 -1.23 -13.22 5.34
N LYS A 164 -0.48 -14.31 5.17
CA LYS A 164 0.93 -14.37 5.49
C LYS A 164 1.74 -13.51 4.53
N PRO A 165 2.94 -13.05 4.92
CA PRO A 165 3.79 -12.25 4.04
C PRO A 165 4.06 -12.93 2.69
N VAL A 166 3.79 -12.22 1.61
CA VAL A 166 4.16 -12.63 0.25
C VAL A 166 4.94 -11.48 -0.40
N VAL A 167 6.07 -11.80 -1.00
CA VAL A 167 6.90 -10.86 -1.75
C VAL A 167 6.88 -11.22 -3.23
N ARG A 168 6.78 -10.19 -4.08
CA ARG A 168 6.91 -10.38 -5.53
C ARG A 168 8.35 -10.69 -5.89
N ILE A 169 8.52 -11.64 -6.83
CA ILE A 169 9.81 -11.96 -7.43
C ILE A 169 9.86 -11.53 -8.89
N ASP A 170 11.05 -11.23 -9.37
CA ASP A 170 11.37 -11.02 -10.77
C ASP A 170 11.46 -12.35 -11.56
N GLU A 171 11.83 -12.27 -12.84
CA GLU A 171 12.00 -13.43 -13.72
C GLU A 171 13.13 -14.36 -13.28
N ASP A 172 14.12 -13.84 -12.55
CA ASP A 172 15.25 -14.59 -11.98
C ASP A 172 14.93 -15.20 -10.60
N GLY A 173 13.72 -14.96 -10.06
CA GLY A 173 13.28 -15.45 -8.75
C GLY A 173 13.74 -14.60 -7.56
N ASN A 174 14.27 -13.41 -7.78
CA ASN A 174 14.71 -12.52 -6.72
C ASN A 174 13.58 -11.62 -6.22
N PRO A 175 13.44 -11.42 -4.91
CA PRO A 175 12.49 -10.45 -4.35
C PRO A 175 12.74 -9.03 -4.88
N ILE A 176 11.65 -8.33 -5.20
CA ILE A 176 11.71 -6.94 -5.67
C ILE A 176 10.99 -6.00 -4.71
N GLY A 177 11.33 -4.72 -4.80
CA GLY A 177 10.61 -3.64 -4.12
C GLY A 177 10.88 -3.55 -2.61
N MET A 178 11.97 -4.10 -2.08
CA MET A 178 12.36 -3.85 -0.69
C MET A 178 12.71 -2.38 -0.48
N ILE A 179 12.27 -1.83 0.66
CA ILE A 179 12.58 -0.45 1.06
C ILE A 179 14.08 -0.34 1.38
N ARG A 180 14.75 0.62 0.77
CA ARG A 180 16.18 0.88 0.95
C ARG A 180 16.40 2.26 1.59
N PRO A 181 17.57 2.50 2.20
CA PRO A 181 17.91 3.84 2.70
C PRO A 181 17.77 4.89 1.59
N ASN A 182 17.18 6.02 1.95
CA ASN A 182 16.89 7.16 1.08
C ASN A 182 15.73 6.97 0.10
N ASP A 183 15.06 5.83 0.05
CA ASP A 183 13.80 5.69 -0.69
C ASP A 183 12.71 6.55 -0.06
N VAL A 184 11.74 6.95 -0.88
CA VAL A 184 10.55 7.65 -0.41
C VAL A 184 9.49 6.64 0.00
N VAL A 185 8.96 6.79 1.20
CA VAL A 185 7.85 5.96 1.69
C VAL A 185 6.64 6.84 1.97
N ILE A 186 5.51 6.53 1.35
CA ILE A 186 4.23 7.18 1.61
C ILE A 186 3.28 6.15 2.23
N PHE A 187 2.97 6.34 3.51
CA PHE A 187 1.94 5.55 4.19
C PHE A 187 0.58 6.22 3.92
N PHE A 188 -0.25 5.64 3.05
CA PHE A 188 -1.50 6.29 2.59
C PHE A 188 -2.70 6.11 3.53
N ASN A 189 -2.55 5.50 4.69
CA ASN A 189 -3.58 5.50 5.71
C ASN A 189 -3.73 6.91 6.28
N TYR A 190 -4.94 7.48 6.20
CA TYR A 190 -5.24 8.79 6.82
C TYR A 190 -5.54 8.67 8.32
N ARG A 191 -5.85 7.47 8.82
CA ARG A 191 -5.96 7.18 10.23
C ARG A 191 -4.67 6.55 10.75
N ASN A 192 -4.03 7.21 11.71
CA ASN A 192 -2.64 6.92 12.11
C ASN A 192 -2.49 5.94 13.29
N ASP A 193 -3.57 5.59 14.01
CA ASP A 193 -3.49 4.77 15.24
C ASP A 193 -2.87 3.37 15.02
N ARG A 194 -3.00 2.82 13.81
CA ARG A 194 -2.45 1.52 13.43
C ARG A 194 -1.24 1.61 12.48
N ALA A 195 -0.78 2.81 12.17
CA ALA A 195 0.40 3.03 11.34
C ALA A 195 1.69 3.22 12.16
N LYS A 196 1.55 3.64 13.42
CA LYS A 196 2.67 4.08 14.25
C LYS A 196 3.71 2.99 14.51
N GLU A 197 3.27 1.79 14.88
CA GLU A 197 4.19 0.74 15.32
C GLU A 197 5.10 0.24 14.20
N LEU A 198 4.62 0.23 12.95
CA LEU A 198 5.43 -0.15 11.80
C LEU A 198 6.44 0.95 11.37
N THR A 199 6.27 2.17 11.87
CA THR A 199 7.08 3.35 11.48
C THR A 199 8.01 3.86 12.59
N ILE A 200 8.06 3.18 13.72
CA ILE A 200 9.01 3.42 14.81
C ILE A 200 10.30 2.62 14.56
#